data_10f754ef0198e74e765537ea6621733b
#
_entry.id   10f754ef0198e74e765537ea6621733b
#
_cell.length_a   1.000
_cell.length_b   1.000
_cell.length_c   1.000
_cell.angle_alpha   90.00
_cell.angle_beta   90.00
_cell.angle_gamma   90.00
#
_symmetry.space_group_name_H-M   'P 1'
#
loop_
_entity.id
_entity.type
_entity.pdbx_description
1 polymer ?
#
loop_
_entity_poly.entity_id
_entity_poly.type
_entity_poly.pdbx_seq_one_letter_code
_entity_poly.pdbx_strand_id
1 'polypeptide(L)'
;MFRMAEVWIMGEMLVEIMRPEADMQLYEAGVFRGPFPSGAPAICIDTVARLGHSAGIIGGVGKDDFGKCLLDRLKRDGVDCSHVLESDENSTGCAFVTYFKDGSRKFIYHIGNTPAAQAKAPKMDGMQDAKYFHIMGCSLMAQDAFGKEIVKTMKAFYKQGTKISFDPNIRPELLKSKESLKLVQEVLEHTSVFLPGVPEILQLTGKDTVEDAVKACFENPNMEIIALKNGSKGCIIYTREESFSMGVYPVQVADSTGAGDSFDGAFLCGLIEGRSLKDTTCLATAAASLNTAAFGPMEGKISKETVAEMIANGNL
;
A
#
# COMPACT_ATOMS: atom_id res chain seq x y z
N MET A 1 -7.15 -6.26 -26.60
CA MET A 1 -5.70 -5.98 -26.41
C MET A 1 -5.57 -5.60 -24.94
N PHE A 2 -4.97 -6.41 -24.10
CA PHE A 2 -4.74 -6.04 -22.70
C PHE A 2 -3.79 -4.83 -22.70
N ARG A 3 -4.23 -3.76 -22.05
CA ARG A 3 -3.37 -2.57 -21.85
C ARG A 3 -2.30 -3.00 -20.83
N MET A 4 -1.03 -2.79 -21.16
CA MET A 4 0.07 -3.11 -20.22
C MET A 4 -0.09 -2.28 -18.96
N ALA A 5 0.17 -2.86 -17.79
CA ALA A 5 -0.07 -2.18 -16.53
C ALA A 5 0.89 -1.00 -16.32
N GLU A 6 0.33 0.16 -15.99
CA GLU A 6 1.06 1.40 -15.70
C GLU A 6 1.69 1.37 -14.30
N VAL A 7 1.03 0.65 -13.38
CA VAL A 7 1.54 0.44 -12.01
C VAL A 7 1.63 -1.05 -11.75
N TRP A 8 2.79 -1.48 -11.27
CA TRP A 8 3.02 -2.81 -10.76
C TRP A 8 3.37 -2.75 -9.28
N ILE A 9 2.92 -3.78 -8.55
CA ILE A 9 3.28 -3.98 -7.15
C ILE A 9 3.63 -5.45 -6.92
N MET A 10 4.61 -5.70 -6.05
CA MET A 10 4.91 -7.05 -5.58
C MET A 10 4.83 -7.10 -4.06
N GLY A 11 3.96 -7.94 -3.54
CA GLY A 11 3.78 -8.03 -2.10
C GLY A 11 2.76 -9.07 -1.67
N GLU A 12 2.52 -9.11 -0.36
CA GLU A 12 1.58 -10.04 0.25
C GLU A 12 0.13 -9.70 -0.13
N MET A 13 -0.62 -10.76 -0.36
CA MET A 13 -2.07 -10.77 -0.49
C MET A 13 -2.63 -11.64 0.62
N LEU A 14 -3.58 -11.14 1.37
CA LEU A 14 -4.17 -11.85 2.51
C LEU A 14 -5.62 -11.42 2.73
N VAL A 15 -6.38 -12.20 3.48
CA VAL A 15 -7.68 -11.76 3.97
C VAL A 15 -7.55 -11.26 5.40
N GLU A 16 -8.36 -10.26 5.76
CA GLU A 16 -8.51 -9.82 7.15
C GLU A 16 -9.80 -10.35 7.76
N ILE A 17 -9.68 -10.78 9.02
CA ILE A 17 -10.76 -11.25 9.87
C ILE A 17 -10.75 -10.35 11.12
N MET A 18 -11.76 -9.50 11.24
CA MET A 18 -11.73 -8.30 12.05
C MET A 18 -12.73 -8.34 13.18
N ARG A 19 -12.35 -7.84 14.36
CA ARG A 19 -13.28 -7.59 15.44
C ARG A 19 -14.18 -6.41 15.10
N PRO A 20 -15.50 -6.54 15.16
CA PRO A 20 -16.41 -5.40 14.96
C PRO A 20 -16.50 -4.50 16.19
N GLU A 21 -16.14 -5.00 17.37
CA GLU A 21 -16.21 -4.28 18.64
C GLU A 21 -14.81 -3.84 19.08
N ALA A 22 -14.69 -2.58 19.46
CA ALA A 22 -13.44 -2.05 20.00
C ALA A 22 -13.14 -2.66 21.41
N ASP A 23 -11.85 -2.71 21.75
CA ASP A 23 -11.28 -3.22 23.01
C ASP A 23 -11.46 -4.73 23.25
N MET A 24 -12.08 -5.47 22.32
CA MET A 24 -12.20 -6.93 22.43
C MET A 24 -10.90 -7.59 21.98
N GLN A 25 -10.22 -8.32 22.90
CA GLN A 25 -8.94 -8.96 22.60
C GLN A 25 -9.08 -10.13 21.60
N LEU A 26 -8.02 -10.43 20.86
CA LEU A 26 -8.04 -11.54 19.87
C LEU A 26 -8.13 -12.92 20.50
N TYR A 27 -7.71 -13.08 21.78
CA TYR A 27 -7.82 -14.35 22.53
C TYR A 27 -9.21 -14.57 23.17
N GLU A 28 -10.09 -13.55 23.16
CA GLU A 28 -11.42 -13.68 23.72
C GLU A 28 -12.38 -14.33 22.70
N ALA A 29 -13.30 -15.15 23.20
CA ALA A 29 -14.36 -15.71 22.36
C ALA A 29 -15.36 -14.62 21.96
N GLY A 30 -15.76 -14.57 20.68
CA GLY A 30 -16.70 -13.58 20.22
C GLY A 30 -16.79 -13.49 18.69
N VAL A 31 -17.49 -12.47 18.20
CA VAL A 31 -17.76 -12.29 16.78
C VAL A 31 -16.53 -11.76 16.06
N PHE A 32 -16.31 -12.28 14.85
CA PHE A 32 -15.44 -11.72 13.85
C PHE A 32 -16.24 -11.43 12.59
N ARG A 33 -15.84 -10.44 11.82
CA ARG A 33 -16.33 -10.15 10.47
C ARG A 33 -15.26 -10.44 9.43
N GLY A 34 -15.67 -10.84 8.25
CA GLY A 34 -14.81 -11.21 7.14
C GLY A 34 -15.16 -12.61 6.60
N PRO A 35 -14.35 -13.15 5.70
CA PRO A 35 -13.05 -12.61 5.26
C PRO A 35 -13.24 -11.33 4.43
N PHE A 36 -12.37 -10.34 4.63
CA PHE A 36 -12.25 -9.18 3.77
C PHE A 36 -10.98 -9.31 2.92
N PRO A 37 -11.02 -9.05 1.60
CA PRO A 37 -9.79 -8.95 0.81
C PRO A 37 -8.92 -7.81 1.35
N SER A 38 -7.61 -8.08 1.47
CA SER A 38 -6.66 -7.18 2.11
C SER A 38 -5.22 -7.49 1.71
N GLY A 39 -4.29 -6.87 2.42
CA GLY A 39 -2.87 -6.77 2.14
C GLY A 39 -2.58 -5.40 1.58
N ALA A 40 -1.66 -4.65 2.20
CA ALA A 40 -1.33 -3.29 1.77
C ALA A 40 -1.06 -3.20 0.25
N PRO A 41 -0.30 -4.14 -0.37
CA PRO A 41 -0.14 -4.17 -1.82
C PRO A 41 -1.45 -4.34 -2.59
N ALA A 42 -2.35 -5.20 -2.12
CA ALA A 42 -3.62 -5.45 -2.78
C ALA A 42 -4.57 -4.25 -2.70
N ILE A 43 -4.62 -3.56 -1.54
CA ILE A 43 -5.43 -2.35 -1.35
C ILE A 43 -4.94 -1.22 -2.26
N CYS A 44 -3.63 -0.99 -2.30
CA CYS A 44 -3.02 0.05 -3.14
C CYS A 44 -3.33 -0.19 -4.62
N ILE A 45 -3.08 -1.40 -5.12
CA ILE A 45 -3.23 -1.70 -6.55
C ILE A 45 -4.71 -1.75 -6.98
N ASP A 46 -5.61 -2.22 -6.10
CA ASP A 46 -7.06 -2.15 -6.31
C ASP A 46 -7.54 -0.71 -6.46
N THR A 47 -7.02 0.19 -5.63
CA THR A 47 -7.32 1.63 -5.74
C THR A 47 -6.88 2.20 -7.08
N VAL A 48 -5.68 1.84 -7.56
CA VAL A 48 -5.19 2.23 -8.90
C VAL A 48 -6.15 1.78 -9.99
N ALA A 49 -6.57 0.52 -9.95
CA ALA A 49 -7.48 -0.05 -10.94
C ALA A 49 -8.87 0.62 -10.89
N ARG A 50 -9.42 0.82 -9.71
CA ARG A 50 -10.73 1.47 -9.50
C ARG A 50 -10.75 2.94 -9.94
N LEU A 51 -9.60 3.60 -9.91
CA LEU A 51 -9.41 4.93 -10.49
C LEU A 51 -9.15 4.88 -12.01
N GLY A 52 -9.26 3.69 -12.64
CA GLY A 52 -9.28 3.48 -14.08
C GLY A 52 -7.91 3.45 -14.75
N HIS A 53 -6.86 3.22 -13.98
CA HIS A 53 -5.52 2.97 -14.49
C HIS A 53 -5.25 1.47 -14.63
N SER A 54 -4.40 1.10 -15.56
CA SER A 54 -3.97 -0.29 -15.69
C SER A 54 -2.99 -0.65 -14.57
N ALA A 55 -3.31 -1.73 -13.86
CA ALA A 55 -2.66 -2.11 -12.62
C ALA A 55 -2.36 -3.62 -12.59
N GLY A 56 -1.22 -4.02 -12.08
CA GLY A 56 -0.84 -5.42 -11.98
C GLY A 56 -0.19 -5.77 -10.64
N ILE A 57 -0.45 -6.97 -10.15
CA ILE A 57 0.08 -7.46 -8.89
C ILE A 57 0.88 -8.76 -9.08
N ILE A 58 2.02 -8.82 -8.39
CA ILE A 58 2.86 -10.02 -8.26
C ILE A 58 2.76 -10.45 -6.80
N GLY A 59 2.18 -11.63 -6.57
CA GLY A 59 1.92 -12.11 -5.22
C GLY A 59 1.58 -13.58 -5.20
N GLY A 60 0.92 -14.05 -4.14
CA GLY A 60 0.53 -15.44 -4.05
C GLY A 60 -0.66 -15.68 -3.13
N VAL A 61 -1.49 -16.63 -3.52
CA VAL A 61 -2.66 -17.11 -2.75
C VAL A 61 -2.73 -18.63 -2.80
N GLY A 62 -3.44 -19.24 -1.87
CA GLY A 62 -3.83 -20.64 -1.95
C GLY A 62 -5.02 -20.82 -2.88
N LYS A 63 -5.18 -22.03 -3.43
CA LYS A 63 -6.41 -22.43 -4.15
C LYS A 63 -7.51 -22.81 -3.15
N ASP A 64 -7.91 -21.83 -2.36
CA ASP A 64 -8.93 -21.94 -1.31
C ASP A 64 -9.93 -20.76 -1.40
N ASP A 65 -10.94 -20.77 -0.52
CA ASP A 65 -11.98 -19.73 -0.50
C ASP A 65 -11.42 -18.34 -0.19
N PHE A 66 -10.33 -18.23 0.56
CA PHE A 66 -9.68 -16.96 0.84
C PHE A 66 -8.91 -16.43 -0.39
N GLY A 67 -8.21 -17.31 -1.11
CA GLY A 67 -7.59 -16.97 -2.39
C GLY A 67 -8.61 -16.53 -3.43
N LYS A 68 -9.75 -17.25 -3.48
CA LYS A 68 -10.89 -16.87 -4.33
C LYS A 68 -11.45 -15.49 -3.95
N CYS A 69 -11.62 -15.19 -2.67
CA CYS A 69 -12.09 -13.89 -2.17
C CYS A 69 -11.18 -12.74 -2.69
N LEU A 70 -9.87 -12.89 -2.60
CA LEU A 70 -8.88 -11.92 -3.08
C LEU A 70 -8.91 -11.77 -4.61
N LEU A 71 -8.81 -12.89 -5.33
CA LEU A 71 -8.72 -12.87 -6.79
C LEU A 71 -10.01 -12.38 -7.45
N ASP A 72 -11.18 -12.78 -6.93
CA ASP A 72 -12.46 -12.30 -7.44
C ASP A 72 -12.59 -10.78 -7.27
N ARG A 73 -12.10 -10.24 -6.15
CA ARG A 73 -12.11 -8.81 -5.90
C ARG A 73 -11.20 -8.08 -6.88
N LEU A 74 -9.94 -8.45 -6.96
CA LEU A 74 -8.95 -7.78 -7.79
C LEU A 74 -9.28 -7.88 -9.29
N LYS A 75 -9.68 -9.07 -9.76
CA LYS A 75 -10.09 -9.29 -11.16
C LYS A 75 -11.34 -8.50 -11.53
N ARG A 76 -12.35 -8.44 -10.63
CA ARG A 76 -13.57 -7.65 -10.84
C ARG A 76 -13.25 -6.17 -11.03
N ASP A 77 -12.30 -5.65 -10.26
CA ASP A 77 -11.94 -4.24 -10.26
C ASP A 77 -10.85 -3.91 -11.33
N GLY A 78 -10.42 -4.93 -12.11
CA GLY A 78 -9.58 -4.75 -13.30
C GLY A 78 -8.07 -4.89 -13.08
N VAL A 79 -7.64 -5.44 -11.95
CA VAL A 79 -6.22 -5.72 -11.69
C VAL A 79 -5.74 -6.93 -12.48
N ASP A 80 -4.60 -6.82 -13.14
CA ASP A 80 -3.90 -7.94 -13.76
C ASP A 80 -3.29 -8.85 -12.69
N CYS A 81 -3.87 -10.04 -12.53
CA CYS A 81 -3.45 -11.07 -11.61
C CYS A 81 -2.66 -12.21 -12.31
N SER A 82 -2.18 -12.01 -13.53
CA SER A 82 -1.48 -13.06 -14.30
C SER A 82 -0.17 -13.53 -13.66
N HIS A 83 0.40 -12.71 -12.76
CA HIS A 83 1.61 -13.01 -12.00
C HIS A 83 1.33 -13.39 -10.53
N VAL A 84 0.11 -13.80 -10.22
CA VAL A 84 -0.23 -14.33 -8.90
C VAL A 84 -0.02 -15.84 -8.89
N LEU A 85 0.82 -16.30 -7.95
CA LEU A 85 1.01 -17.72 -7.67
C LEU A 85 -0.26 -18.28 -6.99
N GLU A 86 -0.91 -19.25 -7.60
CA GLU A 86 -1.99 -20.02 -6.99
C GLU A 86 -1.45 -21.37 -6.52
N SER A 87 -1.36 -21.60 -5.22
CA SER A 87 -0.77 -22.81 -4.61
C SER A 87 -1.83 -23.85 -4.28
N ASP A 88 -1.56 -25.10 -4.66
CA ASP A 88 -2.35 -26.27 -4.22
C ASP A 88 -1.87 -26.81 -2.85
N GLU A 89 -0.67 -26.42 -2.40
CA GLU A 89 -0.02 -27.01 -1.22
C GLU A 89 -0.22 -26.16 0.05
N ASN A 90 -0.32 -24.83 -0.10
CA ASN A 90 -0.36 -23.90 1.03
C ASN A 90 -1.60 -23.03 0.97
N SER A 91 -2.21 -22.81 2.12
CA SER A 91 -3.39 -21.95 2.28
C SER A 91 -3.06 -20.48 2.12
N THR A 92 -4.04 -19.69 1.73
CA THR A 92 -3.97 -18.23 1.63
C THR A 92 -3.64 -17.60 2.98
N GLY A 93 -2.80 -16.55 2.96
CA GLY A 93 -2.47 -15.78 4.14
C GLY A 93 -3.68 -15.08 4.75
N CYS A 94 -3.68 -14.94 6.07
CA CYS A 94 -4.71 -14.17 6.76
C CYS A 94 -4.13 -13.35 7.92
N ALA A 95 -4.85 -12.30 8.30
CA ALA A 95 -4.59 -11.51 9.49
C ALA A 95 -5.86 -11.38 10.34
N PHE A 96 -5.71 -11.53 11.65
CA PHE A 96 -6.75 -11.21 12.62
C PHE A 96 -6.48 -9.82 13.19
N VAL A 97 -7.52 -8.99 13.26
CA VAL A 97 -7.40 -7.58 13.67
C VAL A 97 -8.37 -7.27 14.80
N THR A 98 -7.88 -6.53 15.78
CA THR A 98 -8.73 -5.86 16.79
C THR A 98 -8.36 -4.39 16.88
N TYR A 99 -9.33 -3.58 17.24
CA TYR A 99 -9.24 -2.13 17.38
C TYR A 99 -9.39 -1.75 18.85
N PHE A 100 -8.74 -0.65 19.24
CA PHE A 100 -8.89 -0.06 20.56
C PHE A 100 -9.50 1.34 20.45
N LYS A 101 -10.15 1.79 21.52
CA LYS A 101 -10.80 3.12 21.57
C LYS A 101 -9.82 4.28 21.43
N ASP A 102 -8.54 4.07 21.69
CA ASP A 102 -7.47 5.05 21.44
C ASP A 102 -7.06 5.15 19.97
N GLY A 103 -7.70 4.35 19.08
CA GLY A 103 -7.40 4.27 17.65
C GLY A 103 -6.26 3.32 17.29
N SER A 104 -5.62 2.69 18.29
CA SER A 104 -4.59 1.69 18.03
C SER A 104 -5.20 0.36 17.54
N ARG A 105 -4.36 -0.47 16.95
CA ARG A 105 -4.73 -1.77 16.38
C ARG A 105 -3.73 -2.83 16.81
N LYS A 106 -4.19 -4.07 16.90
CA LYS A 106 -3.35 -5.25 17.13
C LYS A 106 -3.65 -6.30 16.08
N PHE A 107 -2.59 -6.90 15.56
CA PHE A 107 -2.66 -7.91 14.51
C PHE A 107 -2.07 -9.25 14.97
N ILE A 108 -2.62 -10.33 14.43
CA ILE A 108 -1.97 -11.65 14.37
C ILE A 108 -1.88 -12.03 12.90
N TYR A 109 -0.66 -12.11 12.37
CA TYR A 109 -0.40 -12.43 10.98
C TYR A 109 -0.09 -13.92 10.79
N HIS A 110 -0.75 -14.53 9.83
CA HIS A 110 -0.46 -15.87 9.32
C HIS A 110 -0.07 -15.76 7.85
N ILE A 111 1.19 -15.36 7.56
CA ILE A 111 1.71 -15.13 6.22
C ILE A 111 3.03 -15.83 5.92
N GLY A 112 3.85 -16.14 6.92
CA GLY A 112 5.23 -16.59 6.75
C GLY A 112 5.40 -17.88 5.94
N ASN A 113 4.47 -18.83 6.07
CA ASN A 113 4.49 -20.12 5.35
C ASN A 113 3.35 -20.22 4.33
N THR A 114 2.88 -19.10 3.83
CA THR A 114 1.79 -19.02 2.85
C THR A 114 2.31 -18.55 1.49
N PRO A 115 1.57 -18.75 0.40
CA PRO A 115 1.97 -18.25 -0.92
C PRO A 115 2.19 -16.74 -0.96
N ALA A 116 1.60 -15.98 -0.02
CA ALA A 116 1.78 -14.54 0.10
C ALA A 116 3.27 -14.11 0.22
N ALA A 117 4.12 -14.98 0.79
CA ALA A 117 5.55 -14.73 0.93
C ALA A 117 6.43 -15.67 0.06
N GLN A 118 5.86 -16.30 -0.98
CA GLN A 118 6.56 -17.28 -1.80
C GLN A 118 6.69 -16.87 -3.28
N ALA A 119 6.01 -15.79 -3.70
CA ALA A 119 6.11 -15.29 -5.07
C ALA A 119 7.56 -14.96 -5.43
N LYS A 120 7.91 -15.20 -6.70
CA LYS A 120 9.25 -14.97 -7.24
C LYS A 120 9.24 -13.81 -8.21
N ALA A 121 10.42 -13.19 -8.40
CA ALA A 121 10.61 -12.18 -9.42
C ALA A 121 10.16 -12.73 -10.79
N PRO A 122 9.23 -12.07 -11.48
CA PRO A 122 8.74 -12.54 -12.76
C PRO A 122 9.77 -12.31 -13.87
N LYS A 123 9.53 -12.91 -15.03
CA LYS A 123 10.12 -12.43 -16.27
C LYS A 123 9.49 -11.07 -16.61
N MET A 124 10.28 -10.14 -17.10
CA MET A 124 9.83 -8.75 -17.37
C MET A 124 9.04 -8.60 -18.69
N ASP A 125 8.67 -9.70 -19.33
CA ASP A 125 7.91 -9.68 -20.58
C ASP A 125 6.53 -9.06 -20.35
N GLY A 126 6.18 -8.03 -21.14
CA GLY A 126 4.92 -7.32 -20.99
C GLY A 126 4.87 -6.28 -19.87
N MET A 127 5.99 -5.97 -19.23
CA MET A 127 6.07 -4.98 -18.13
C MET A 127 6.90 -3.73 -18.49
N GLN A 128 7.31 -3.57 -19.76
CA GLN A 128 8.25 -2.53 -20.20
C GLN A 128 7.68 -1.12 -20.13
N ASP A 129 6.35 -0.98 -20.20
CA ASP A 129 5.68 0.33 -20.20
C ASP A 129 5.24 0.78 -18.79
N ALA A 130 5.63 0.05 -17.75
CA ALA A 130 5.32 0.42 -16.38
C ALA A 130 5.88 1.81 -16.04
N LYS A 131 5.02 2.67 -15.50
CA LYS A 131 5.39 4.00 -15.02
C LYS A 131 5.96 3.95 -13.62
N TYR A 132 5.31 3.14 -12.77
CA TYR A 132 5.70 2.96 -11.38
C TYR A 132 5.75 1.48 -11.00
N PHE A 133 6.78 1.13 -10.23
CA PHE A 133 6.80 -0.07 -9.42
C PHE A 133 6.70 0.37 -7.96
N HIS A 134 5.57 0.05 -7.33
CA HIS A 134 5.31 0.42 -5.94
C HIS A 134 5.72 -0.71 -4.99
N ILE A 135 6.27 -0.33 -3.84
CA ILE A 135 6.71 -1.27 -2.80
C ILE A 135 6.11 -0.86 -1.46
N MET A 136 5.50 -1.82 -0.79
CA MET A 136 5.10 -1.73 0.61
C MET A 136 6.18 -2.37 1.48
N GLY A 137 6.71 -1.64 2.46
CA GLY A 137 7.81 -2.14 3.30
C GLY A 137 7.39 -3.31 4.19
N CYS A 138 6.11 -3.43 4.56
CA CYS A 138 5.60 -4.62 5.26
C CYS A 138 5.87 -5.91 4.48
N SER A 139 5.83 -5.87 3.14
CA SER A 139 6.15 -7.02 2.28
C SER A 139 7.62 -7.44 2.40
N LEU A 140 8.55 -6.48 2.56
CA LEU A 140 9.96 -6.76 2.78
C LEU A 140 10.24 -7.44 4.14
N MET A 141 9.32 -7.22 5.09
CA MET A 141 9.41 -7.74 6.46
C MET A 141 8.70 -9.09 6.65
N ALA A 142 7.84 -9.48 5.70
CA ALA A 142 7.06 -10.71 5.78
C ALA A 142 7.96 -11.95 5.87
N GLN A 143 9.01 -12.00 5.05
CA GLN A 143 10.05 -13.05 5.04
C GLN A 143 11.27 -12.56 4.27
N ASP A 144 12.50 -12.77 4.78
CA ASP A 144 13.73 -12.27 4.15
C ASP A 144 13.91 -12.77 2.70
N ALA A 145 13.56 -14.03 2.43
CA ALA A 145 13.65 -14.59 1.09
C ALA A 145 12.70 -13.89 0.11
N PHE A 146 11.49 -13.55 0.54
CA PHE A 146 10.52 -12.84 -0.25
C PHE A 146 10.93 -11.38 -0.46
N GLY A 147 11.43 -10.71 0.58
CA GLY A 147 11.99 -9.37 0.47
C GLY A 147 13.10 -9.27 -0.58
N LYS A 148 13.98 -10.27 -0.68
CA LYS A 148 15.02 -10.35 -1.72
C LYS A 148 14.44 -10.48 -3.13
N GLU A 149 13.36 -11.23 -3.31
CA GLU A 149 12.68 -11.32 -4.61
C GLU A 149 12.01 -9.98 -4.99
N ILE A 150 11.43 -9.25 -4.02
CA ILE A 150 10.89 -7.90 -4.25
C ILE A 150 12.00 -6.95 -4.71
N VAL A 151 13.13 -6.90 -4.00
CA VAL A 151 14.26 -6.03 -4.36
C VAL A 151 14.84 -6.42 -5.73
N LYS A 152 14.94 -7.72 -6.04
CA LYS A 152 15.35 -8.19 -7.36
C LYS A 152 14.39 -7.71 -8.46
N THR A 153 13.08 -7.77 -8.20
CA THR A 153 12.03 -7.29 -9.12
C THR A 153 12.14 -5.77 -9.29
N MET A 154 12.28 -5.03 -8.19
CA MET A 154 12.52 -3.58 -8.20
C MET A 154 13.68 -3.18 -9.10
N LYS A 155 14.83 -3.85 -8.95
CA LYS A 155 16.02 -3.57 -9.77
C LYS A 155 15.78 -3.82 -11.26
N ALA A 156 14.96 -4.82 -11.60
CA ALA A 156 14.58 -5.10 -12.98
C ALA A 156 13.72 -3.98 -13.56
N PHE A 157 12.73 -3.50 -12.81
CA PHE A 157 11.91 -2.33 -13.18
C PHE A 157 12.75 -1.05 -13.28
N TYR A 158 13.58 -0.78 -12.27
CA TYR A 158 14.46 0.40 -12.26
C TYR A 158 15.40 0.44 -13.47
N LYS A 159 15.99 -0.71 -13.84
CA LYS A 159 16.89 -0.83 -14.98
C LYS A 159 16.24 -0.48 -16.33
N GLN A 160 14.93 -0.67 -16.47
CA GLN A 160 14.18 -0.30 -17.68
C GLN A 160 13.60 1.13 -17.63
N GLY A 161 13.90 1.90 -16.56
CA GLY A 161 13.49 3.31 -16.43
C GLY A 161 12.17 3.51 -15.69
N THR A 162 11.58 2.46 -15.11
CA THR A 162 10.39 2.57 -14.27
C THR A 162 10.73 3.30 -12.96
N LYS A 163 9.92 4.29 -12.57
CA LYS A 163 10.09 4.98 -11.29
C LYS A 163 9.69 4.08 -10.13
N ILE A 164 10.44 4.16 -9.04
CA ILE A 164 10.16 3.41 -7.80
C ILE A 164 9.42 4.32 -6.84
N SER A 165 8.27 3.85 -6.36
CA SER A 165 7.53 4.47 -5.26
C SER A 165 7.55 3.54 -4.05
N PHE A 166 7.63 4.11 -2.86
CA PHE A 166 7.83 3.35 -1.63
C PHE A 166 7.02 3.92 -0.46
N ASP A 167 6.18 3.08 0.14
CA ASP A 167 5.61 3.27 1.48
C ASP A 167 6.33 2.32 2.45
N PRO A 168 7.01 2.82 3.50
CA PRO A 168 7.66 1.97 4.48
C PRO A 168 6.72 1.01 5.18
N ASN A 169 5.51 1.43 5.44
CA ASN A 169 4.42 0.63 6.01
C ASN A 169 4.93 -0.32 7.11
N ILE A 170 5.70 0.25 8.06
CA ILE A 170 6.42 -0.53 9.07
C ILE A 170 5.42 -1.22 10.00
N ARG A 171 5.58 -2.53 10.11
CA ARG A 171 4.81 -3.36 11.04
C ARG A 171 5.76 -3.95 12.07
N PRO A 172 5.76 -3.46 13.32
CA PRO A 172 6.65 -3.99 14.37
C PRO A 172 6.52 -5.50 14.55
N GLU A 173 5.32 -6.05 14.34
CA GLU A 173 5.04 -7.48 14.43
C GLU A 173 5.79 -8.32 13.37
N LEU A 174 6.13 -7.71 12.24
CA LEU A 174 6.85 -8.33 11.12
C LEU A 174 8.35 -8.02 11.14
N LEU A 175 8.77 -6.94 11.78
CA LEU A 175 10.17 -6.51 11.82
C LEU A 175 10.98 -7.41 12.76
N LYS A 176 11.41 -8.58 12.26
CA LYS A 176 12.10 -9.61 13.05
C LYS A 176 13.58 -9.76 12.72
N SER A 177 14.04 -9.20 11.60
CA SER A 177 15.42 -9.40 11.15
C SER A 177 16.15 -8.10 10.81
N LYS A 178 17.49 -8.12 10.98
CA LYS A 178 18.36 -7.04 10.51
C LYS A 178 18.45 -7.01 8.97
N GLU A 179 18.14 -8.13 8.31
CA GLU A 179 18.16 -8.22 6.86
C GLU A 179 17.02 -7.40 6.25
N SER A 180 15.81 -7.47 6.82
CA SER A 180 14.68 -6.65 6.38
C SER A 180 15.01 -5.15 6.39
N LEU A 181 15.73 -4.65 7.41
CA LEU A 181 16.17 -3.26 7.46
C LEU A 181 17.14 -2.89 6.34
N LYS A 182 18.05 -3.79 5.96
CA LYS A 182 18.94 -3.56 4.81
C LYS A 182 18.18 -3.49 3.50
N LEU A 183 17.18 -4.37 3.32
CA LEU A 183 16.33 -4.36 2.14
C LEU A 183 15.52 -3.05 2.05
N VAL A 184 15.00 -2.54 3.17
CA VAL A 184 14.33 -1.24 3.24
C VAL A 184 15.27 -0.11 2.82
N GLN A 185 16.50 -0.09 3.31
CA GLN A 185 17.50 0.92 2.91
C GLN A 185 17.82 0.83 1.41
N GLU A 186 17.99 -0.36 0.89
CA GLU A 186 18.26 -0.58 -0.54
C GLU A 186 17.10 -0.11 -1.43
N VAL A 187 15.84 -0.30 -1.01
CA VAL A 187 14.67 0.24 -1.70
C VAL A 187 14.69 1.76 -1.66
N LEU A 188 14.98 2.35 -0.50
CA LEU A 188 15.01 3.80 -0.32
C LEU A 188 16.03 4.48 -1.24
N GLU A 189 17.19 3.86 -1.49
CA GLU A 189 18.21 4.35 -2.43
C GLU A 189 17.72 4.49 -3.87
N HIS A 190 16.73 3.68 -4.28
CA HIS A 190 16.17 3.69 -5.63
C HIS A 190 14.87 4.48 -5.73
N THR A 191 14.34 4.97 -4.60
CA THR A 191 13.01 5.57 -4.50
C THR A 191 12.98 6.98 -5.10
N SER A 192 11.98 7.23 -5.95
CA SER A 192 11.66 8.55 -6.50
C SER A 192 10.47 9.20 -5.79
N VAL A 193 9.48 8.41 -5.38
CA VAL A 193 8.29 8.87 -4.66
C VAL A 193 8.20 8.14 -3.32
N PHE A 194 8.37 8.86 -2.24
CA PHE A 194 8.40 8.33 -0.88
C PHE A 194 7.12 8.74 -0.13
N LEU A 195 6.42 7.76 0.44
CA LEU A 195 5.07 7.93 1.00
C LEU A 195 5.01 7.49 2.49
N PRO A 196 5.89 7.99 3.36
CA PRO A 196 5.97 7.54 4.74
C PRO A 196 4.90 8.16 5.63
N GLY A 197 4.66 7.53 6.79
CA GLY A 197 4.09 8.20 7.97
C GLY A 197 5.14 9.00 8.74
N VAL A 198 4.70 9.94 9.58
CA VAL A 198 5.62 10.74 10.43
C VAL A 198 6.53 9.88 11.30
N PRO A 199 6.06 8.87 12.04
CA PRO A 199 6.95 8.01 12.83
C PRO A 199 7.96 7.23 11.97
N GLU A 200 7.58 6.84 10.77
CA GLU A 200 8.40 6.03 9.88
C GLU A 200 9.58 6.79 9.29
N ILE A 201 9.36 8.02 8.83
CA ILE A 201 10.45 8.84 8.29
C ILE A 201 11.50 9.15 9.38
N LEU A 202 11.06 9.43 10.60
CA LEU A 202 11.97 9.66 11.75
C LEU A 202 12.77 8.39 12.07
N GLN A 203 12.10 7.23 12.13
CA GLN A 203 12.73 5.95 12.41
C GLN A 203 13.75 5.56 11.33
N LEU A 204 13.41 5.71 10.05
CA LEU A 204 14.28 5.31 8.94
C LEU A 204 15.49 6.22 8.77
N THR A 205 15.35 7.49 9.07
CA THR A 205 16.46 8.46 8.95
C THR A 205 17.27 8.61 10.24
N GLY A 206 16.73 8.14 11.37
CA GLY A 206 17.34 8.32 12.69
C GLY A 206 17.42 9.79 13.11
N LYS A 207 16.53 10.66 12.58
CA LYS A 207 16.47 12.08 12.92
C LYS A 207 15.38 12.34 13.95
N ASP A 208 15.57 13.40 14.73
CA ASP A 208 14.65 13.80 15.80
C ASP A 208 13.53 14.72 15.29
N THR A 209 13.74 15.40 14.15
CA THR A 209 12.75 16.32 13.55
C THR A 209 12.37 15.92 12.14
N VAL A 210 11.14 16.25 11.74
CA VAL A 210 10.64 15.99 10.39
C VAL A 210 11.48 16.75 9.36
N GLU A 211 11.85 17.99 9.65
CA GLU A 211 12.64 18.84 8.77
C GLU A 211 14.01 18.23 8.45
N ASP A 212 14.70 17.69 9.46
CA ASP A 212 16.00 17.04 9.27
C ASP A 212 15.85 15.69 8.58
N ALA A 213 14.79 14.96 8.86
CA ALA A 213 14.46 13.70 8.19
C ALA A 213 14.20 13.90 6.69
N VAL A 214 13.40 14.90 6.34
CA VAL A 214 13.12 15.28 4.94
C VAL A 214 14.39 15.69 4.21
N LYS A 215 15.24 16.53 4.83
CA LYS A 215 16.54 16.91 4.25
C LYS A 215 17.42 15.70 3.99
N ALA A 216 17.51 14.76 4.95
CA ALA A 216 18.29 13.54 4.80
C ALA A 216 17.76 12.65 3.65
N CYS A 217 16.44 12.55 3.48
CA CYS A 217 15.86 11.83 2.35
C CYS A 217 16.22 12.47 1.00
N PHE A 218 16.25 13.80 0.90
CA PHE A 218 16.63 14.50 -0.33
C PHE A 218 18.15 14.49 -0.61
N GLU A 219 18.99 13.95 0.26
CA GLU A 219 20.39 13.61 -0.08
C GLU A 219 20.46 12.51 -1.16
N ASN A 220 19.42 11.66 -1.24
CA ASN A 220 19.26 10.72 -2.34
C ASN A 220 18.91 11.46 -3.65
N PRO A 221 19.75 11.40 -4.68
CA PRO A 221 19.51 12.13 -5.95
C PRO A 221 18.25 11.63 -6.69
N ASN A 222 17.81 10.39 -6.45
CA ASN A 222 16.61 9.82 -7.07
C ASN A 222 15.32 10.37 -6.44
N MET A 223 15.36 10.90 -5.22
CA MET A 223 14.18 11.38 -4.49
C MET A 223 13.61 12.64 -5.13
N GLU A 224 12.40 12.54 -5.65
CA GLU A 224 11.69 13.64 -6.29
C GLU A 224 10.59 14.22 -5.39
N ILE A 225 9.82 13.33 -4.73
CA ILE A 225 8.64 13.69 -3.94
C ILE A 225 8.62 12.91 -2.64
N ILE A 226 8.29 13.60 -1.53
CA ILE A 226 7.94 12.97 -0.27
C ILE A 226 6.51 13.40 0.07
N ALA A 227 5.59 12.44 0.17
CA ALA A 227 4.23 12.67 0.66
C ALA A 227 4.12 12.12 2.08
N LEU A 228 4.38 12.98 3.06
CA LEU A 228 4.44 12.64 4.47
C LEU A 228 3.03 12.56 5.05
N LYS A 229 2.55 11.36 5.32
CA LYS A 229 1.21 11.07 5.87
C LYS A 229 1.17 11.34 7.37
N ASN A 230 0.11 12.01 7.85
CA ASN A 230 -0.08 12.39 9.26
C ASN A 230 -1.48 12.03 9.79
N GLY A 231 -2.04 10.92 9.32
CA GLY A 231 -3.34 10.40 9.74
C GLY A 231 -4.46 11.41 9.54
N SER A 232 -5.26 11.66 10.57
CA SER A 232 -6.40 12.60 10.52
C SER A 232 -5.99 14.08 10.34
N LYS A 233 -4.70 14.39 10.47
CA LYS A 233 -4.16 15.73 10.18
C LYS A 233 -3.81 15.93 8.70
N GLY A 234 -4.04 14.92 7.85
CA GLY A 234 -3.75 14.97 6.43
C GLY A 234 -2.31 14.60 6.09
N CYS A 235 -1.69 15.36 5.23
CA CYS A 235 -0.33 15.11 4.77
C CYS A 235 0.42 16.39 4.45
N ILE A 236 1.74 16.27 4.32
CA ILE A 236 2.63 17.35 3.85
C ILE A 236 3.39 16.81 2.65
N ILE A 237 3.33 17.53 1.56
CA ILE A 237 4.06 17.22 0.34
C ILE A 237 5.34 18.04 0.30
N TYR A 238 6.45 17.38 0.03
CA TYR A 238 7.76 18.02 -0.12
C TYR A 238 8.33 17.67 -1.49
N THR A 239 8.91 18.66 -2.12
CA THR A 239 9.84 18.54 -3.25
C THR A 239 11.16 19.20 -2.87
N ARG A 240 12.12 19.26 -3.80
CA ARG A 240 13.36 20.04 -3.58
C ARG A 240 13.11 21.55 -3.58
N GLU A 241 12.00 22.01 -4.13
CA GLU A 241 11.71 23.42 -4.40
C GLU A 241 10.65 23.98 -3.46
N GLU A 242 9.63 23.17 -3.13
CA GLU A 242 8.48 23.63 -2.35
C GLU A 242 7.96 22.57 -1.38
N SER A 243 7.17 23.02 -0.42
CA SER A 243 6.33 22.17 0.41
C SER A 243 4.98 22.80 0.68
N PHE A 244 3.96 21.98 0.84
CA PHE A 244 2.63 22.41 1.27
C PHE A 244 1.94 21.31 2.07
N SER A 245 1.01 21.70 2.92
CA SER A 245 0.17 20.78 3.69
C SER A 245 -1.24 20.70 3.11
N MET A 246 -1.89 19.55 3.29
CA MET A 246 -3.27 19.32 2.91
C MET A 246 -3.99 18.53 4.00
N GLY A 247 -5.21 18.93 4.33
CA GLY A 247 -6.08 18.25 5.30
C GLY A 247 -6.68 16.95 4.79
N VAL A 248 -7.76 16.50 5.42
CA VAL A 248 -8.56 15.33 5.03
C VAL A 248 -10.00 15.74 4.71
N TYR A 249 -10.63 15.09 3.77
CA TYR A 249 -12.08 15.29 3.54
C TYR A 249 -12.84 14.70 4.73
N PRO A 250 -13.78 15.46 5.31
CA PRO A 250 -14.54 14.99 6.46
C PRO A 250 -15.51 13.88 6.07
N VAL A 251 -15.38 12.74 6.76
CA VAL A 251 -16.27 11.59 6.62
C VAL A 251 -16.60 11.01 8.00
N GLN A 252 -17.69 10.26 8.10
CA GLN A 252 -17.91 9.41 9.26
C GLN A 252 -17.01 8.18 9.12
N VAL A 253 -15.95 8.14 9.91
CA VAL A 253 -14.98 7.04 9.89
C VAL A 253 -15.63 5.77 10.46
N ALA A 254 -15.65 4.72 9.65
CA ALA A 254 -16.07 3.37 10.06
C ALA A 254 -14.85 2.47 10.35
N ASP A 255 -13.79 2.60 9.55
CA ASP A 255 -12.55 1.82 9.69
C ASP A 255 -11.39 2.58 9.02
N SER A 256 -10.25 2.68 9.68
CA SER A 256 -9.07 3.34 9.14
C SER A 256 -8.11 2.43 8.39
N THR A 257 -8.41 1.13 8.29
CA THR A 257 -7.57 0.15 7.59
C THR A 257 -7.57 0.44 6.09
N GLY A 258 -6.40 0.41 5.46
CA GLY A 258 -6.26 0.65 4.03
C GLY A 258 -6.29 2.12 3.59
N ALA A 259 -6.47 3.08 4.51
CA ALA A 259 -6.50 4.50 4.16
C ALA A 259 -5.17 4.98 3.53
N GLY A 260 -4.04 4.60 4.14
CA GLY A 260 -2.70 4.92 3.62
C GLY A 260 -2.46 4.27 2.26
N ASP A 261 -2.80 2.99 2.15
CA ASP A 261 -2.62 2.21 0.93
C ASP A 261 -3.47 2.76 -0.23
N SER A 262 -4.71 3.21 0.07
CA SER A 262 -5.59 3.87 -0.90
C SER A 262 -5.08 5.28 -1.27
N PHE A 263 -4.50 6.02 -0.32
CA PHE A 263 -3.80 7.28 -0.59
C PHE A 263 -2.67 7.06 -1.59
N ASP A 264 -1.82 6.06 -1.35
CA ASP A 264 -0.65 5.76 -2.18
C ASP A 264 -1.07 5.41 -3.61
N GLY A 265 -2.04 4.51 -3.78
CA GLY A 265 -2.57 4.16 -5.11
C GLY A 265 -3.13 5.35 -5.87
N ALA A 266 -3.93 6.19 -5.21
CA ALA A 266 -4.51 7.37 -5.81
C ALA A 266 -3.46 8.47 -6.09
N PHE A 267 -2.44 8.61 -5.25
CA PHE A 267 -1.34 9.54 -5.48
C PHE A 267 -0.58 9.19 -6.76
N LEU A 268 -0.27 7.90 -6.97
CA LEU A 268 0.35 7.42 -8.20
C LEU A 268 -0.52 7.68 -9.43
N CYS A 269 -1.85 7.51 -9.33
CA CYS A 269 -2.78 7.85 -10.43
C CYS A 269 -2.67 9.32 -10.82
N GLY A 270 -2.68 10.23 -9.85
CA GLY A 270 -2.54 11.66 -10.12
C GLY A 270 -1.21 12.04 -10.81
N LEU A 271 -0.11 11.39 -10.39
CA LEU A 271 1.21 11.57 -11.03
C LEU A 271 1.23 11.03 -12.47
N ILE A 272 0.59 9.88 -12.73
CA ILE A 272 0.48 9.29 -14.09
C ILE A 272 -0.34 10.20 -15.01
N GLU A 273 -1.40 10.81 -14.49
CA GLU A 273 -2.25 11.74 -15.21
C GLU A 273 -1.58 13.11 -15.46
N GLY A 274 -0.40 13.35 -14.89
CA GLY A 274 0.32 14.63 -15.02
C GLY A 274 -0.39 15.80 -14.31
N ARG A 275 -1.18 15.52 -13.28
CA ARG A 275 -1.83 16.54 -12.45
C ARG A 275 -0.80 17.38 -11.69
N SER A 276 -1.18 18.58 -11.28
CA SER A 276 -0.40 19.32 -10.29
C SER A 276 -0.27 18.51 -8.99
N LEU A 277 0.79 18.75 -8.20
CA LEU A 277 0.95 18.05 -6.91
C LEU A 277 -0.23 18.33 -5.96
N LYS A 278 -0.83 19.51 -6.03
CA LYS A 278 -2.03 19.84 -5.25
C LYS A 278 -3.22 18.98 -5.67
N ASP A 279 -3.51 18.91 -6.97
CA ASP A 279 -4.62 18.09 -7.48
C ASP A 279 -4.39 16.59 -7.24
N THR A 280 -3.14 16.14 -7.39
CA THR A 280 -2.72 14.78 -7.04
C THR A 280 -2.99 14.48 -5.56
N THR A 281 -2.67 15.41 -4.67
CA THR A 281 -2.89 15.25 -3.24
C THR A 281 -4.38 15.29 -2.89
N CYS A 282 -5.18 16.15 -3.55
CA CYS A 282 -6.65 16.13 -3.42
C CYS A 282 -7.23 14.76 -3.79
N LEU A 283 -6.79 14.19 -4.93
CA LEU A 283 -7.21 12.87 -5.39
C LEU A 283 -6.88 11.78 -4.35
N ALA A 284 -5.64 11.78 -3.85
CA ALA A 284 -5.17 10.81 -2.86
C ALA A 284 -5.91 10.92 -1.52
N THR A 285 -6.10 12.14 -1.03
CA THR A 285 -6.80 12.39 0.24
C THR A 285 -8.29 12.02 0.12
N ALA A 286 -8.93 12.28 -1.01
CA ALA A 286 -10.32 11.89 -1.25
C ALA A 286 -10.48 10.36 -1.28
N ALA A 287 -9.60 9.64 -1.97
CA ALA A 287 -9.62 8.18 -1.99
C ALA A 287 -9.41 7.58 -0.60
N ALA A 288 -8.45 8.10 0.17
CA ALA A 288 -8.22 7.69 1.56
C ALA A 288 -9.44 7.93 2.45
N SER A 289 -10.08 9.11 2.34
CA SER A 289 -11.28 9.44 3.12
C SER A 289 -12.46 8.53 2.75
N LEU A 290 -12.69 8.26 1.47
CA LEU A 290 -13.72 7.31 1.00
C LEU A 290 -13.46 5.90 1.51
N ASN A 291 -12.20 5.48 1.58
CA ASN A 291 -11.86 4.16 2.13
C ASN A 291 -12.26 4.06 3.61
N THR A 292 -11.99 5.09 4.40
CA THR A 292 -12.29 5.07 5.84
C THR A 292 -13.78 5.13 6.16
N ALA A 293 -14.64 5.50 5.21
CA ALA A 293 -16.08 5.57 5.39
C ALA A 293 -16.81 4.21 5.40
N ALA A 294 -16.10 3.11 5.13
CA ALA A 294 -16.63 1.75 5.14
C ALA A 294 -15.87 0.86 6.10
N PHE A 295 -16.50 -0.20 6.61
CA PHE A 295 -15.86 -1.20 7.46
C PHE A 295 -15.25 -2.30 6.60
N GLY A 296 -13.93 -2.40 6.63
CA GLY A 296 -13.12 -3.35 5.86
C GLY A 296 -12.11 -2.65 4.95
N PRO A 297 -10.94 -3.28 4.71
CA PRO A 297 -9.77 -2.64 4.11
C PRO A 297 -9.99 -2.08 2.69
N MET A 298 -10.85 -2.73 1.91
CA MET A 298 -11.10 -2.40 0.50
C MET A 298 -12.58 -2.04 0.23
N GLU A 299 -13.39 -1.86 1.29
CA GLU A 299 -14.84 -1.71 1.16
C GLU A 299 -15.29 -0.27 0.89
N GLY A 300 -14.40 0.70 0.96
CA GLY A 300 -14.66 2.08 0.60
C GLY A 300 -15.17 2.23 -0.84
N LYS A 301 -16.11 3.15 -1.07
CA LYS A 301 -16.70 3.39 -2.39
C LYS A 301 -15.77 4.27 -3.24
N ILE A 302 -14.58 3.78 -3.56
CA ILE A 302 -13.62 4.49 -4.41
C ILE A 302 -13.97 4.23 -5.88
N SER A 303 -14.14 5.29 -6.66
CA SER A 303 -14.23 5.30 -8.12
C SER A 303 -13.85 6.68 -8.62
N LYS A 304 -13.64 6.85 -9.93
CA LYS A 304 -13.40 8.17 -10.53
C LYS A 304 -14.51 9.17 -10.18
N GLU A 305 -15.75 8.71 -10.24
CA GLU A 305 -16.94 9.53 -10.01
C GLU A 305 -17.04 9.95 -8.54
N THR A 306 -16.95 9.00 -7.59
CA THR A 306 -17.06 9.29 -6.17
C THR A 306 -15.94 10.16 -5.62
N VAL A 307 -14.72 9.95 -6.12
CA VAL A 307 -13.57 10.80 -5.79
C VAL A 307 -13.75 12.21 -6.35
N ALA A 308 -14.16 12.34 -7.62
CA ALA A 308 -14.41 13.65 -8.23
C ALA A 308 -15.56 14.40 -7.51
N GLU A 309 -16.61 13.69 -7.12
CA GLU A 309 -17.72 14.25 -6.35
C GLU A 309 -17.26 14.74 -4.97
N MET A 310 -16.45 13.96 -4.27
CA MET A 310 -15.89 14.36 -2.98
C MET A 310 -15.01 15.60 -3.09
N ILE A 311 -14.15 15.69 -4.12
CA ILE A 311 -13.30 16.85 -4.37
C ILE A 311 -14.15 18.09 -4.69
N ALA A 312 -15.18 17.94 -5.51
CA ALA A 312 -16.03 19.07 -5.91
C ALA A 312 -16.87 19.63 -4.78
N ASN A 313 -17.31 18.77 -3.84
CA ASN A 313 -18.19 19.14 -2.73
C ASN A 313 -17.44 19.44 -1.42
N GLY A 314 -16.15 19.11 -1.34
CA GLY A 314 -15.33 19.26 -0.15
C GLY A 314 -14.46 20.51 -0.20
N ASN A 315 -14.34 21.19 0.95
CA ASN A 315 -13.31 22.22 1.16
C ASN A 315 -12.18 21.61 2.01
N LEU A 316 -10.98 21.57 1.45
CA LEU A 316 -9.73 21.21 2.16
C LEU A 316 -9.00 22.47 2.63
#